data_6d63e55293e1a8a3a70f8b6e9942d468
#
_entry.id   6d63e55293e1a8a3a70f8b6e9942d468
#
_cell.length_a   1.000
_cell.length_b   1.000
_cell.length_c   1.000
_cell.angle_alpha   90.00
_cell.angle_beta   90.00
_cell.angle_gamma   90.00
#
_symmetry.space_group_name_H-M   'P 1'
#
loop_
_entity.id
_entity.type
_entity.pdbx_description
1 polymer ?
#
loop_
_entity_poly.entity_id
_entity_poly.type
_entity_poly.pdbx_seq_one_letter_code
_entity_poly.pdbx_strand_id
1 'polypeptide(L)'
;MKVKVISILEDNYMYLVIEEQSKQAIAVDPAVPHRLLEIVKREGLSLTAVLTTHHHWDHARGNEALLKEVPGLRVYGGDDRIGGLTDKVTDAQELKFNSINVRCLFTPCHTSGHMCYFVWEDECTDAPAVFTGDTLFIGGCGRFLEGTAEQMYHNLTKVLGSLPQDTKVFCGHEYTIKNLKFAMLVEPENEKVKEMLSWARARDDDDKPTVPSTLMEEFEYNPFLRLSEEGVQKFTGKTDPIEVLRVLRKERDTFKKPKQRLPPHAMLALEWGLLRP
;
A
#
# COMPACT_ATOMS: atom_id res chain seq x y z
N MET A 1 -0.82 -5.27 -19.67
CA MET A 1 -1.23 -5.76 -18.33
C MET A 1 -2.24 -4.82 -17.71
N LYS A 2 -3.35 -5.34 -17.21
CA LYS A 2 -4.38 -4.53 -16.55
C LYS A 2 -4.42 -4.83 -15.06
N VAL A 3 -4.36 -3.81 -14.22
CA VAL A 3 -4.56 -3.96 -12.77
C VAL A 3 -5.96 -3.47 -12.39
N LYS A 4 -6.74 -4.34 -11.77
CA LYS A 4 -8.05 -4.01 -11.22
C LYS A 4 -7.92 -3.78 -9.72
N VAL A 5 -8.28 -2.58 -9.28
CA VAL A 5 -8.33 -2.20 -7.87
C VAL A 5 -9.68 -2.60 -7.29
N ILE A 6 -9.69 -3.24 -6.14
CA ILE A 6 -10.91 -3.67 -5.45
C ILE A 6 -10.80 -3.21 -3.98
N SER A 7 -11.54 -2.15 -3.64
CA SER A 7 -11.65 -1.68 -2.26
C SER A 7 -12.46 -2.67 -1.43
N ILE A 8 -11.97 -3.07 -0.28
CA ILE A 8 -12.58 -4.06 0.62
C ILE A 8 -12.44 -3.61 2.07
N LEU A 9 -13.19 -4.24 2.96
CA LEU A 9 -13.22 -3.90 4.39
C LEU A 9 -13.47 -2.40 4.59
N GLU A 10 -12.83 -1.80 5.60
CA GLU A 10 -12.96 -0.36 5.87
C GLU A 10 -12.01 0.47 4.98
N ASP A 11 -10.76 0.05 4.82
CA ASP A 11 -9.73 0.80 4.11
C ASP A 11 -8.68 -0.09 3.40
N ASN A 12 -8.95 -1.39 3.19
CA ASN A 12 -8.02 -2.28 2.50
C ASN A 12 -8.23 -2.30 0.99
N TYR A 13 -7.16 -2.66 0.28
CA TYR A 13 -7.19 -2.99 -1.13
C TYR A 13 -6.82 -4.46 -1.37
N MET A 14 -7.53 -5.10 -2.28
CA MET A 14 -7.07 -6.30 -2.98
C MET A 14 -7.03 -6.02 -4.48
N TYR A 15 -6.23 -6.78 -5.21
CA TYR A 15 -6.02 -6.52 -6.63
C TYR A 15 -6.17 -7.77 -7.48
N LEU A 16 -6.52 -7.57 -8.75
CA LEU A 16 -6.37 -8.57 -9.82
C LEU A 16 -5.42 -7.99 -10.88
N VAL A 17 -4.34 -8.70 -11.13
CA VAL A 17 -3.43 -8.47 -12.26
C VAL A 17 -3.90 -9.38 -13.39
N ILE A 18 -4.33 -8.80 -14.50
CA ILE A 18 -5.01 -9.49 -15.58
C ILE A 18 -4.14 -9.44 -16.84
N GLU A 19 -3.82 -10.60 -17.38
CA GLU A 19 -3.33 -10.73 -18.75
C GLU A 19 -4.52 -10.72 -19.70
N GLU A 20 -4.62 -9.67 -20.51
CA GLU A 20 -5.86 -9.43 -21.28
C GLU A 20 -6.09 -10.43 -22.41
N GLN A 21 -5.01 -11.00 -22.98
CA GLN A 21 -5.10 -11.96 -24.09
C GLN A 21 -5.64 -13.32 -23.63
N SER A 22 -5.04 -13.91 -22.59
CA SER A 22 -5.43 -15.23 -22.10
C SER A 22 -6.57 -15.21 -21.10
N LYS A 23 -6.91 -14.01 -20.56
CA LYS A 23 -7.84 -13.84 -19.44
C LYS A 23 -7.38 -14.51 -18.15
N GLN A 24 -6.09 -14.81 -18.02
CA GLN A 24 -5.52 -15.27 -16.77
C GLN A 24 -5.37 -14.11 -15.79
N ALA A 25 -5.58 -14.38 -14.52
CA ALA A 25 -5.50 -13.38 -13.47
C ALA A 25 -4.72 -13.88 -12.25
N ILE A 26 -3.97 -12.99 -11.64
CA ILE A 26 -3.27 -13.17 -10.38
C ILE A 26 -3.93 -12.27 -9.35
N ALA A 27 -4.33 -12.81 -8.20
CA ALA A 27 -4.84 -11.99 -7.10
C ALA A 27 -3.69 -11.53 -6.19
N VAL A 28 -3.79 -10.32 -5.66
CA VAL A 28 -2.88 -9.83 -4.62
C VAL A 28 -3.70 -9.50 -3.37
N ASP A 29 -3.30 -10.04 -2.24
CA ASP A 29 -3.91 -9.87 -0.91
C ASP A 29 -5.43 -10.07 -0.88
N PRO A 30 -5.96 -11.22 -1.32
CA PRO A 30 -7.40 -11.44 -1.54
C PRO A 30 -8.16 -11.70 -0.24
N ALA A 31 -8.24 -10.73 0.66
CA ALA A 31 -8.87 -10.90 1.97
C ALA A 31 -10.40 -11.14 1.93
N VAL A 32 -11.08 -10.80 0.84
CA VAL A 32 -12.53 -11.03 0.66
C VAL A 32 -12.77 -11.95 -0.55
N PRO A 33 -12.62 -13.27 -0.36
CA PRO A 33 -12.59 -14.25 -1.46
C PRO A 33 -13.89 -14.31 -2.28
N HIS A 34 -15.06 -14.21 -1.67
CA HIS A 34 -16.34 -14.24 -2.41
C HIS A 34 -16.43 -13.08 -3.41
N ARG A 35 -16.10 -11.87 -2.98
CA ARG A 35 -16.11 -10.69 -3.86
C ARG A 35 -15.11 -10.84 -5.02
N LEU A 36 -13.93 -11.42 -4.74
CA LEU A 36 -12.95 -11.71 -5.76
C LEU A 36 -13.50 -12.69 -6.81
N LEU A 37 -14.05 -13.82 -6.36
CA LEU A 37 -14.58 -14.87 -7.23
C LEU A 37 -15.79 -14.40 -8.06
N GLU A 38 -16.65 -13.56 -7.49
CA GLU A 38 -17.73 -12.91 -8.23
C GLU A 38 -17.19 -12.06 -9.40
N ILE A 39 -16.14 -11.29 -9.16
CA ILE A 39 -15.49 -10.47 -10.19
C ILE A 39 -14.82 -11.37 -11.24
N VAL A 40 -14.06 -12.38 -10.82
CA VAL A 40 -13.40 -13.35 -11.70
C VAL A 40 -14.42 -14.00 -12.62
N LYS A 41 -15.54 -14.49 -12.06
CA LYS A 41 -16.63 -15.11 -12.83
C LYS A 41 -17.31 -14.12 -13.79
N ARG A 42 -17.67 -12.93 -13.31
CA ARG A 42 -18.37 -11.92 -14.11
C ARG A 42 -17.53 -11.46 -15.30
N GLU A 43 -16.21 -11.38 -15.16
CA GLU A 43 -15.31 -10.92 -16.20
C GLU A 43 -14.73 -12.07 -17.05
N GLY A 44 -15.14 -13.30 -16.78
CA GLY A 44 -14.68 -14.49 -17.53
C GLY A 44 -13.17 -14.73 -17.37
N LEU A 45 -12.62 -14.44 -16.17
CA LEU A 45 -11.21 -14.61 -15.88
C LEU A 45 -10.90 -16.00 -15.34
N SER A 46 -9.66 -16.45 -15.51
CA SER A 46 -9.11 -17.66 -14.89
C SER A 46 -8.12 -17.27 -13.80
N LEU A 47 -8.49 -17.45 -12.52
CA LEU A 47 -7.59 -17.20 -11.41
C LEU A 47 -6.54 -18.30 -11.31
N THR A 48 -5.26 -17.96 -11.47
CA THR A 48 -4.16 -18.93 -11.55
C THR A 48 -3.22 -18.89 -10.36
N ALA A 49 -3.12 -17.74 -9.69
CA ALA A 49 -2.23 -17.55 -8.55
C ALA A 49 -2.73 -16.48 -7.59
N VAL A 50 -2.23 -16.57 -6.36
CA VAL A 50 -2.34 -15.54 -5.33
C VAL A 50 -0.94 -15.13 -4.90
N LEU A 51 -0.68 -13.83 -4.82
CA LEU A 51 0.50 -13.24 -4.21
C LEU A 51 0.07 -12.61 -2.88
N THR A 52 0.64 -13.05 -1.77
CA THR A 52 0.33 -12.50 -0.45
C THR A 52 1.53 -11.73 0.08
N THR A 53 1.33 -10.44 0.37
CA THR A 53 2.43 -9.56 0.81
C THR A 53 2.91 -9.92 2.21
N HIS A 54 2.00 -10.20 3.13
CA HIS A 54 2.32 -10.60 4.50
C HIS A 54 1.15 -11.32 5.19
N HIS A 55 1.40 -11.86 6.39
CA HIS A 55 0.50 -12.80 7.05
C HIS A 55 -0.70 -12.16 7.79
N HIS A 56 -0.81 -10.83 7.88
CA HIS A 56 -1.92 -10.20 8.57
C HIS A 56 -3.26 -10.63 7.96
N TRP A 57 -4.26 -10.80 8.84
CA TRP A 57 -5.54 -11.39 8.47
C TRP A 57 -6.29 -10.62 7.38
N ASP A 58 -6.16 -9.32 7.37
CA ASP A 58 -6.80 -8.41 6.42
C ASP A 58 -6.13 -8.40 5.01
N HIS A 59 -5.06 -9.18 4.84
CA HIS A 59 -4.41 -9.47 3.56
C HIS A 59 -4.53 -10.96 3.19
N ALA A 60 -4.31 -11.88 4.15
CA ALA A 60 -4.13 -13.31 3.89
C ALA A 60 -5.38 -14.18 4.14
N ARG A 61 -6.39 -13.71 4.86
CA ARG A 61 -7.50 -14.57 5.35
C ARG A 61 -8.33 -15.25 4.26
N GLY A 62 -8.29 -14.74 3.02
CA GLY A 62 -9.05 -15.31 1.92
C GLY A 62 -8.37 -16.50 1.23
N ASN A 63 -7.07 -16.70 1.46
CA ASN A 63 -6.28 -17.70 0.74
C ASN A 63 -6.83 -19.13 0.86
N GLU A 64 -7.12 -19.57 2.09
CA GLU A 64 -7.61 -20.92 2.33
C GLU A 64 -8.98 -21.17 1.69
N ALA A 65 -9.86 -20.17 1.66
CA ALA A 65 -11.16 -20.26 0.99
C ALA A 65 -10.97 -20.37 -0.53
N LEU A 66 -10.07 -19.56 -1.11
CA LEU A 66 -9.76 -19.62 -2.55
C LEU A 66 -9.17 -20.96 -2.97
N LEU A 67 -8.29 -21.57 -2.17
CA LEU A 67 -7.73 -22.89 -2.43
C LEU A 67 -8.79 -24.00 -2.48
N LYS A 68 -9.88 -23.86 -1.69
CA LYS A 68 -11.00 -24.81 -1.70
C LYS A 68 -11.90 -24.65 -2.93
N GLU A 69 -12.06 -23.43 -3.41
CA GLU A 69 -12.97 -23.08 -4.50
C GLU A 69 -12.31 -23.18 -5.89
N VAL A 70 -10.98 -23.02 -5.96
CA VAL A 70 -10.24 -22.98 -7.24
C VAL A 70 -9.21 -24.11 -7.29
N PRO A 71 -9.52 -25.24 -7.95
CA PRO A 71 -8.60 -26.37 -8.06
C PRO A 71 -7.29 -25.95 -8.76
N GLY A 72 -6.16 -26.34 -8.18
CA GLY A 72 -4.83 -26.04 -8.73
C GLY A 72 -4.30 -24.65 -8.48
N LEU A 73 -5.04 -23.80 -7.74
CA LEU A 73 -4.57 -22.48 -7.33
C LEU A 73 -3.30 -22.61 -6.47
N ARG A 74 -2.37 -21.70 -6.68
CA ARG A 74 -1.13 -21.60 -5.87
C ARG A 74 -1.09 -20.26 -5.13
N VAL A 75 -0.66 -20.31 -3.87
CA VAL A 75 -0.52 -19.13 -2.99
C VAL A 75 0.95 -18.94 -2.68
N TYR A 76 1.49 -17.80 -3.13
CA TYR A 76 2.87 -17.40 -2.97
C TYR A 76 3.00 -16.37 -1.84
N GLY A 77 4.08 -16.47 -1.06
CA GLY A 77 4.38 -15.51 0.00
C GLY A 77 5.73 -15.78 0.67
N GLY A 78 6.25 -14.80 1.41
CA GLY A 78 7.57 -14.88 2.05
C GLY A 78 7.58 -15.45 3.47
N ASP A 79 6.40 -15.76 4.05
CA ASP A 79 6.26 -16.06 5.48
C ASP A 79 5.41 -17.31 5.70
N ASP A 80 5.92 -18.26 6.49
CA ASP A 80 5.20 -19.49 6.83
C ASP A 80 3.93 -19.26 7.66
N ARG A 81 3.76 -18.08 8.23
CA ARG A 81 2.54 -17.66 8.95
C ARG A 81 1.37 -17.31 8.01
N ILE A 82 1.61 -17.22 6.70
CA ILE A 82 0.55 -16.95 5.72
C ILE A 82 -0.39 -18.15 5.64
N GLY A 83 -1.66 -17.95 5.99
CA GLY A 83 -2.68 -18.99 5.85
C GLY A 83 -2.82 -19.46 4.40
N GLY A 84 -2.84 -20.77 4.17
CA GLY A 84 -2.96 -21.35 2.83
C GLY A 84 -1.73 -21.18 1.94
N LEU A 85 -0.54 -20.86 2.49
CA LEU A 85 0.70 -20.78 1.72
C LEU A 85 1.01 -22.13 1.05
N THR A 86 1.17 -22.15 -0.27
CA THR A 86 1.61 -23.35 -1.01
C THR A 86 3.04 -23.25 -1.47
N ASP A 87 3.51 -22.04 -1.76
CA ASP A 87 4.83 -21.78 -2.33
C ASP A 87 5.50 -20.62 -1.61
N LYS A 88 6.51 -20.96 -0.81
CA LYS A 88 7.34 -19.94 -0.17
C LYS A 88 8.30 -19.33 -1.18
N VAL A 89 8.32 -18.01 -1.25
CA VAL A 89 9.23 -17.26 -2.13
C VAL A 89 10.31 -16.55 -1.32
N THR A 90 11.43 -16.29 -1.99
CA THR A 90 12.60 -15.62 -1.42
C THR A 90 12.90 -14.30 -2.15
N ASP A 91 13.83 -13.52 -1.60
CA ASP A 91 14.27 -12.28 -2.23
C ASP A 91 14.83 -12.50 -3.63
N ALA A 92 14.53 -11.55 -4.52
CA ALA A 92 14.89 -11.55 -5.94
C ALA A 92 14.38 -12.76 -6.75
N GLN A 93 13.58 -13.64 -6.17
CA GLN A 93 12.97 -14.75 -6.92
C GLN A 93 12.03 -14.20 -7.99
N GLU A 94 12.15 -14.77 -9.20
CA GLU A 94 11.27 -14.44 -10.31
C GLU A 94 10.24 -15.55 -10.52
N LEU A 95 8.99 -15.15 -10.73
CA LEU A 95 7.88 -16.00 -11.11
C LEU A 95 7.38 -15.56 -12.48
N LYS A 96 6.86 -16.49 -13.26
CA LYS A 96 6.28 -16.20 -14.57
C LYS A 96 4.91 -16.83 -14.72
N PHE A 97 3.94 -16.02 -15.16
CA PHE A 97 2.56 -16.41 -15.43
C PHE A 97 2.22 -15.94 -16.85
N ASN A 98 2.44 -16.82 -17.84
CA ASN A 98 2.39 -16.48 -19.29
C ASN A 98 3.31 -15.29 -19.62
N SER A 99 2.75 -14.14 -20.04
CA SER A 99 3.48 -12.92 -20.34
C SER A 99 3.75 -12.06 -19.11
N ILE A 100 3.11 -12.34 -17.96
CA ILE A 100 3.30 -11.59 -16.71
C ILE A 100 4.52 -12.14 -15.96
N ASN A 101 5.45 -11.26 -15.68
CA ASN A 101 6.61 -11.53 -14.84
C ASN A 101 6.44 -10.88 -13.47
N VAL A 102 6.89 -11.55 -12.42
CA VAL A 102 6.85 -11.07 -11.05
C VAL A 102 8.22 -11.26 -10.43
N ARG A 103 8.82 -10.19 -9.91
CA ARG A 103 10.01 -10.26 -9.04
C ARG A 103 9.59 -10.05 -7.61
N CYS A 104 9.93 -11.01 -6.75
CA CYS A 104 9.72 -10.95 -5.31
C CYS A 104 10.78 -10.05 -4.68
N LEU A 105 10.36 -9.06 -3.90
CA LEU A 105 11.23 -8.10 -3.24
C LEU A 105 11.03 -8.24 -1.72
N PHE A 106 12.01 -8.80 -1.03
CA PHE A 106 11.93 -8.98 0.41
C PHE A 106 12.06 -7.64 1.14
N THR A 107 11.04 -7.25 1.90
CA THR A 107 10.93 -5.95 2.57
C THR A 107 10.55 -6.11 4.04
N PRO A 108 11.39 -6.78 4.86
CA PRO A 108 11.10 -7.06 6.26
C PRO A 108 11.09 -5.77 7.08
N CYS A 109 10.01 -5.49 7.79
CA CYS A 109 9.89 -4.44 8.81
C CYS A 109 8.47 -4.40 9.40
N HIS A 110 7.44 -4.13 8.58
CA HIS A 110 6.04 -4.16 9.03
C HIS A 110 5.72 -5.55 9.59
N THR A 111 6.07 -6.58 8.83
CA THR A 111 6.25 -7.94 9.34
C THR A 111 7.64 -8.45 8.93
N SER A 112 8.18 -9.42 9.67
CA SER A 112 9.50 -9.98 9.41
C SER A 112 9.59 -10.78 8.10
N GLY A 113 8.46 -11.24 7.57
CA GLY A 113 8.36 -11.98 6.31
C GLY A 113 7.67 -11.20 5.18
N HIS A 114 7.58 -9.86 5.29
CA HIS A 114 6.91 -9.04 4.29
C HIS A 114 7.61 -9.11 2.94
N MET A 115 6.78 -9.19 1.87
CA MET A 115 7.22 -9.28 0.47
C MET A 115 6.45 -8.25 -0.37
N CYS A 116 7.18 -7.42 -1.11
CA CYS A 116 6.60 -6.64 -2.20
C CYS A 116 6.74 -7.42 -3.51
N TYR A 117 5.87 -7.13 -4.48
CA TYR A 117 5.89 -7.81 -5.78
C TYR A 117 5.99 -6.78 -6.90
N PHE A 118 7.12 -6.79 -7.61
CA PHE A 118 7.32 -5.98 -8.81
C PHE A 118 6.87 -6.77 -10.04
N VAL A 119 5.96 -6.20 -10.84
CA VAL A 119 5.24 -6.91 -11.89
C VAL A 119 5.31 -6.14 -13.20
N TRP A 120 5.64 -6.85 -14.28
CA TRP A 120 5.64 -6.30 -15.63
C TRP A 120 5.17 -7.34 -16.64
N GLU A 121 4.78 -6.91 -17.83
CA GLU A 121 4.37 -7.79 -18.92
C GLU A 121 5.39 -7.74 -20.06
N ASP A 122 5.72 -8.90 -20.62
CA ASP A 122 6.62 -9.01 -21.75
C ASP A 122 6.06 -8.25 -22.96
N GLU A 123 6.97 -7.61 -23.71
CA GLU A 123 6.64 -6.88 -24.95
C GLU A 123 5.57 -5.79 -24.79
N CYS A 124 5.27 -5.38 -23.56
CA CYS A 124 4.32 -4.33 -23.25
C CYS A 124 5.04 -3.02 -22.94
N THR A 125 4.53 -1.92 -23.50
CA THR A 125 5.06 -0.56 -23.26
C THR A 125 4.47 0.09 -22.01
N ASP A 126 3.51 -0.56 -21.35
CA ASP A 126 2.91 -0.05 -20.12
C ASP A 126 3.92 -0.03 -18.99
N ALA A 127 3.88 1.03 -18.18
CA ALA A 127 4.70 1.12 -16.99
C ALA A 127 4.46 -0.07 -16.06
N PRO A 128 5.53 -0.62 -15.44
CA PRO A 128 5.42 -1.72 -14.49
C PRO A 128 4.64 -1.31 -13.25
N ALA A 129 4.27 -2.30 -12.44
CA ALA A 129 3.56 -2.12 -11.19
C ALA A 129 4.35 -2.71 -10.03
N VAL A 130 4.23 -2.12 -8.83
CA VAL A 130 4.71 -2.72 -7.59
C VAL A 130 3.58 -2.77 -6.57
N PHE A 131 3.34 -3.96 -6.03
CA PHE A 131 2.39 -4.19 -4.94
C PHE A 131 3.18 -4.16 -3.63
N THR A 132 2.97 -3.11 -2.86
CA THR A 132 3.83 -2.77 -1.72
C THR A 132 3.27 -3.21 -0.37
N GLY A 133 2.06 -3.77 -0.35
CA GLY A 133 1.39 -4.14 0.90
C GLY A 133 1.49 -3.01 1.92
N ASP A 134 2.01 -3.33 3.09
CA ASP A 134 2.18 -2.40 4.21
C ASP A 134 3.63 -1.89 4.38
N THR A 135 4.43 -1.90 3.32
CA THR A 135 5.76 -1.27 3.32
C THR A 135 5.68 0.19 2.89
N LEU A 136 5.17 0.47 1.69
CA LEU A 136 4.99 1.84 1.17
C LEU A 136 3.51 2.10 0.93
N PHE A 137 3.01 3.21 1.45
CA PHE A 137 1.67 3.74 1.17
C PHE A 137 1.77 5.02 0.35
N ILE A 138 0.67 5.41 -0.28
CA ILE A 138 0.58 6.72 -0.91
C ILE A 138 0.78 7.81 0.16
N GLY A 139 1.85 8.60 0.02
CA GLY A 139 2.24 9.64 0.98
C GLY A 139 2.70 9.15 2.35
N GLY A 140 3.03 7.86 2.49
CA GLY A 140 3.38 7.29 3.79
C GLY A 140 4.14 5.97 3.72
N CYS A 141 4.39 5.36 4.88
CA CYS A 141 4.92 3.99 4.99
C CYS A 141 4.27 3.24 6.15
N GLY A 142 4.47 1.92 6.20
CA GLY A 142 3.95 1.06 7.25
C GLY A 142 4.58 1.26 8.62
N ARG A 143 3.93 0.75 9.65
CA ARG A 143 4.49 0.69 11.01
C ARG A 143 5.63 -0.32 11.09
N PHE A 144 6.61 -0.05 11.95
CA PHE A 144 7.71 -0.96 12.25
C PHE A 144 7.28 -1.92 13.38
N LEU A 145 6.40 -2.89 13.05
CA LEU A 145 5.86 -3.79 14.07
C LEU A 145 6.84 -4.90 14.44
N GLU A 146 7.52 -5.47 13.45
CA GLU A 146 8.46 -6.58 13.64
C GLU A 146 9.89 -6.23 13.16
N GLY A 147 10.17 -4.95 12.89
CA GLY A 147 11.45 -4.51 12.35
C GLY A 147 11.90 -3.15 12.87
N THR A 148 12.89 -2.60 12.19
CA THR A 148 13.61 -1.38 12.59
C THR A 148 13.55 -0.28 11.54
N ALA A 149 13.93 0.95 11.93
CA ALA A 149 14.03 2.07 11.00
C ALA A 149 15.08 1.83 9.91
N GLU A 150 16.17 1.13 10.23
CA GLU A 150 17.23 0.75 9.30
C GLU A 150 16.68 -0.17 8.19
N GLN A 151 15.86 -1.15 8.57
CA GLN A 151 15.21 -2.05 7.62
C GLN A 151 14.22 -1.29 6.74
N MET A 152 13.35 -0.45 7.30
CA MET A 152 12.43 0.33 6.49
C MET A 152 13.16 1.32 5.58
N TYR A 153 14.22 1.96 6.07
CA TYR A 153 15.09 2.81 5.24
C TYR A 153 15.65 2.05 4.03
N HIS A 154 16.18 0.84 4.27
CA HIS A 154 16.68 -0.02 3.19
C HIS A 154 15.56 -0.38 2.21
N ASN A 155 14.40 -0.82 2.70
CA ASN A 155 13.25 -1.19 1.89
C ASN A 155 12.79 -0.04 0.98
N LEU A 156 12.65 1.17 1.55
CA LEU A 156 12.16 2.33 0.81
C LEU A 156 13.18 2.87 -0.19
N THR A 157 14.48 2.94 0.19
CA THR A 157 15.49 3.65 -0.61
C THR A 157 16.31 2.72 -1.52
N LYS A 158 16.58 1.48 -1.09
CA LYS A 158 17.44 0.56 -1.83
C LYS A 158 16.64 -0.50 -2.59
N VAL A 159 15.54 -0.99 -2.02
CA VAL A 159 14.69 -1.97 -2.69
C VAL A 159 13.71 -1.26 -3.61
N LEU A 160 12.76 -0.50 -3.07
CA LEU A 160 11.72 0.18 -3.87
C LEU A 160 12.27 1.36 -4.65
N GLY A 161 13.15 2.17 -4.05
CA GLY A 161 13.75 3.35 -4.69
C GLY A 161 14.69 3.03 -5.85
N SER A 162 15.11 1.78 -6.04
CA SER A 162 15.91 1.34 -7.20
C SER A 162 15.07 0.93 -8.41
N LEU A 163 13.75 0.82 -8.27
CA LEU A 163 12.86 0.48 -9.37
C LEU A 163 12.70 1.65 -10.35
N PRO A 164 12.28 1.40 -11.60
CA PRO A 164 11.98 2.46 -12.56
C PRO A 164 11.02 3.50 -11.96
N GLN A 165 11.29 4.77 -12.21
CA GLN A 165 10.55 5.88 -11.58
C GLN A 165 9.07 5.95 -11.99
N ASP A 166 8.73 5.44 -13.17
CA ASP A 166 7.37 5.35 -13.70
C ASP A 166 6.59 4.14 -13.15
N THR A 167 7.21 3.32 -12.27
CA THR A 167 6.55 2.17 -11.64
C THR A 167 5.31 2.61 -10.86
N LYS A 168 4.16 2.04 -11.20
CA LYS A 168 2.88 2.28 -10.53
C LYS A 168 2.87 1.61 -9.16
N VAL A 169 2.52 2.36 -8.11
CA VAL A 169 2.50 1.89 -6.71
C VAL A 169 1.09 1.51 -6.30
N PHE A 170 0.91 0.24 -5.92
CA PHE A 170 -0.35 -0.32 -5.41
C PHE A 170 -0.14 -0.81 -3.98
N CYS A 171 -0.61 -0.04 -3.01
CA CYS A 171 -0.42 -0.32 -1.57
C CYS A 171 -1.56 -1.12 -0.93
N GLY A 172 -1.38 -1.55 0.33
CA GLY A 172 -2.35 -2.38 1.04
C GLY A 172 -3.60 -1.65 1.53
N HIS A 173 -3.49 -0.34 1.81
CA HIS A 173 -4.56 0.43 2.45
C HIS A 173 -4.79 1.82 1.86
N GLU A 174 -6.05 2.30 1.98
CA GLU A 174 -6.46 3.67 1.65
C GLU A 174 -6.19 4.62 2.83
N TYR A 175 -4.91 4.93 3.04
CA TYR A 175 -4.48 5.88 4.08
C TYR A 175 -4.09 7.24 3.52
N THR A 176 -4.30 7.50 2.25
CA THR A 176 -3.75 8.62 1.49
C THR A 176 -4.07 9.97 2.12
N ILE A 177 -5.33 10.26 2.41
CA ILE A 177 -5.72 11.53 3.04
C ILE A 177 -5.09 11.67 4.44
N LYS A 178 -5.04 10.59 5.22
CA LYS A 178 -4.43 10.59 6.56
C LYS A 178 -2.91 10.84 6.46
N ASN A 179 -2.26 10.23 5.48
CA ASN A 179 -0.83 10.38 5.22
C ASN A 179 -0.49 11.78 4.70
N LEU A 180 -1.24 12.30 3.72
CA LEU A 180 -1.00 13.63 3.16
C LEU A 180 -1.29 14.76 4.17
N LYS A 181 -2.24 14.57 5.10
CA LYS A 181 -2.42 15.49 6.23
C LYS A 181 -1.21 15.52 7.15
N PHE A 182 -0.55 14.37 7.35
CA PHE A 182 0.71 14.31 8.08
C PHE A 182 1.86 14.94 7.27
N ALA A 183 1.97 14.62 5.98
CA ALA A 183 2.95 15.23 5.08
C ALA A 183 2.85 16.77 5.06
N MET A 184 1.62 17.31 5.09
CA MET A 184 1.36 18.75 5.19
C MET A 184 1.86 19.37 6.51
N LEU A 185 1.86 18.60 7.62
CA LEU A 185 2.45 19.03 8.88
C LEU A 185 3.99 19.06 8.80
N VAL A 186 4.57 18.08 8.11
CA VAL A 186 6.02 17.92 7.96
C VAL A 186 6.60 18.96 7.00
N GLU A 187 5.96 19.16 5.84
CA GLU A 187 6.38 20.06 4.77
C GLU A 187 5.23 21.02 4.37
N PRO A 188 4.86 22.01 5.19
CA PRO A 188 3.69 22.87 4.93
C PRO A 188 3.82 23.74 3.67
N GLU A 189 5.05 23.98 3.21
CA GLU A 189 5.33 24.75 1.99
C GLU A 189 5.46 23.88 0.72
N ASN A 190 5.35 22.56 0.84
CA ASN A 190 5.42 21.67 -0.31
C ASN A 190 4.09 21.70 -1.10
N GLU A 191 4.12 22.39 -2.26
CA GLU A 191 2.94 22.56 -3.10
C GLU A 191 2.41 21.22 -3.63
N LYS A 192 3.29 20.23 -3.85
CA LYS A 192 2.88 18.91 -4.33
C LYS A 192 2.05 18.16 -3.28
N VAL A 193 2.38 18.32 -2.00
CA VAL A 193 1.56 17.78 -0.89
C VAL A 193 0.17 18.40 -0.90
N LYS A 194 0.08 19.72 -1.12
CA LYS A 194 -1.21 20.46 -1.16
C LYS A 194 -2.07 19.97 -2.35
N GLU A 195 -1.45 19.88 -3.53
CA GLU A 195 -2.09 19.37 -4.74
C GLU A 195 -2.64 17.96 -4.56
N MET A 196 -1.78 17.04 -4.07
CA MET A 196 -2.16 15.64 -3.85
C MET A 196 -3.23 15.49 -2.76
N LEU A 197 -3.21 16.30 -1.72
CA LEU A 197 -4.26 16.29 -0.68
C LEU A 197 -5.61 16.74 -1.25
N SER A 198 -5.62 17.75 -2.11
CA SER A 198 -6.83 18.21 -2.80
C SER A 198 -7.38 17.14 -3.74
N TRP A 199 -6.49 16.52 -4.54
CA TRP A 199 -6.83 15.43 -5.43
C TRP A 199 -7.40 14.21 -4.66
N ALA A 200 -6.74 13.81 -3.57
CA ALA A 200 -7.19 12.67 -2.77
C ALA A 200 -8.57 12.88 -2.14
N ARG A 201 -8.88 14.13 -1.72
CA ARG A 201 -10.21 14.47 -1.21
C ARG A 201 -11.29 14.38 -2.30
N ALA A 202 -11.00 14.90 -3.50
CA ALA A 202 -11.93 14.78 -4.62
C ALA A 202 -12.18 13.32 -5.02
N ARG A 203 -11.16 12.45 -4.89
CA ARG A 203 -11.32 11.00 -5.09
C ARG A 203 -12.21 10.36 -4.03
N ASP A 204 -12.02 10.72 -2.76
CA ASP A 204 -12.79 10.24 -1.61
C ASP A 204 -14.28 10.69 -1.73
N ASP A 205 -14.53 11.94 -2.09
CA ASP A 205 -15.87 12.47 -2.34
C ASP A 205 -16.61 11.73 -3.47
N ASP A 206 -15.87 11.16 -4.44
CA ASP A 206 -16.40 10.37 -5.55
C ASP A 206 -16.39 8.85 -5.28
N ASP A 207 -16.10 8.38 -4.08
CA ASP A 207 -15.91 6.96 -3.72
C ASP A 207 -14.88 6.23 -4.62
N LYS A 208 -13.83 6.93 -5.04
CA LYS A 208 -12.77 6.40 -5.92
C LYS A 208 -11.48 6.14 -5.17
N PRO A 209 -10.79 5.02 -5.45
CA PRO A 209 -9.51 4.72 -4.84
C PRO A 209 -8.43 5.74 -5.21
N THR A 210 -7.45 5.97 -4.33
CA THR A 210 -6.31 6.87 -4.59
C THR A 210 -5.08 6.15 -5.14
N VAL A 211 -5.17 4.86 -5.40
CA VAL A 211 -4.13 4.08 -6.09
C VAL A 211 -4.42 3.97 -7.60
N PRO A 212 -3.39 3.85 -8.47
CA PRO A 212 -1.97 3.94 -8.15
C PRO A 212 -1.47 5.39 -8.11
N SER A 213 -0.37 5.62 -7.38
CA SER A 213 0.61 6.67 -7.68
C SER A 213 1.76 6.08 -8.51
N THR A 214 2.82 6.85 -8.72
CA THR A 214 4.10 6.37 -9.25
C THR A 214 5.23 6.61 -8.25
N LEU A 215 6.32 5.87 -8.36
CA LEU A 215 7.48 6.12 -7.50
C LEU A 215 8.01 7.56 -7.67
N MET A 216 8.01 8.07 -8.89
CA MET A 216 8.41 9.46 -9.17
C MET A 216 7.56 10.45 -8.36
N GLU A 217 6.23 10.28 -8.37
CA GLU A 217 5.32 11.13 -7.60
C GLU A 217 5.55 10.98 -6.09
N GLU A 218 5.74 9.76 -5.60
CA GLU A 218 6.01 9.52 -4.17
C GLU A 218 7.27 10.25 -3.69
N PHE A 219 8.31 10.36 -4.51
CA PHE A 219 9.50 11.15 -4.19
C PHE A 219 9.25 12.66 -4.13
N GLU A 220 8.16 13.16 -4.71
CA GLU A 220 7.83 14.59 -4.67
C GLU A 220 7.08 15.01 -3.39
N TYR A 221 6.30 14.11 -2.77
CA TYR A 221 5.42 14.47 -1.65
C TYR A 221 5.44 13.53 -0.44
N ASN A 222 6.00 12.32 -0.55
CA ASN A 222 6.03 11.38 0.56
C ASN A 222 7.19 11.67 1.52
N PRO A 223 6.97 12.16 2.75
CA PRO A 223 8.05 12.56 3.64
C PRO A 223 8.98 11.39 4.03
N PHE A 224 8.49 10.15 3.95
CA PHE A 224 9.29 8.95 4.25
C PHE A 224 10.27 8.57 3.13
N LEU A 225 10.15 9.18 1.94
CA LEU A 225 11.10 9.08 0.82
C LEU A 225 11.96 10.34 0.68
N ARG A 226 11.67 11.41 1.44
CA ARG A 226 12.28 12.75 1.35
C ARG A 226 13.17 13.07 2.54
N LEU A 227 13.87 12.08 3.08
CA LEU A 227 14.60 12.17 4.35
C LEU A 227 15.78 13.15 4.35
N SER A 228 16.28 13.55 3.17
CA SER A 228 17.34 14.53 2.99
C SER A 228 16.84 15.98 2.81
N GLU A 229 15.53 16.16 2.64
CA GLU A 229 14.95 17.49 2.43
C GLU A 229 15.00 18.33 3.70
N GLU A 230 15.36 19.61 3.54
CA GLU A 230 15.52 20.53 4.66
C GLU A 230 14.27 20.64 5.54
N GLY A 231 13.09 20.71 4.93
CA GLY A 231 11.80 20.77 5.63
C GLY A 231 11.58 19.57 6.54
N VAL A 232 11.89 18.37 6.04
CA VAL A 232 11.76 17.10 6.77
C VAL A 232 12.78 17.01 7.91
N GLN A 233 14.04 17.39 7.65
CA GLN A 233 15.09 17.42 8.67
C GLN A 233 14.79 18.43 9.76
N LYS A 234 14.31 19.61 9.40
CA LYS A 234 13.89 20.65 10.35
C LYS A 234 12.73 20.19 11.24
N PHE A 235 11.73 19.52 10.66
CA PHE A 235 10.61 18.97 11.42
C PHE A 235 11.06 17.93 12.44
N THR A 236 11.98 17.05 12.05
CA THR A 236 12.46 15.97 12.92
C THR A 236 13.57 16.39 13.89
N GLY A 237 14.28 17.49 13.60
CA GLY A 237 15.50 17.91 14.32
C GLY A 237 16.67 16.94 14.13
N LYS A 238 16.66 16.16 13.03
CA LYS A 238 17.65 15.15 12.69
C LYS A 238 18.16 15.35 11.26
N THR A 239 19.40 14.91 10.99
CA THR A 239 20.04 14.94 9.66
C THR A 239 20.45 13.55 9.17
N ASP A 240 20.68 12.60 10.08
CA ASP A 240 20.88 11.20 9.72
C ASP A 240 19.57 10.62 9.20
N PRO A 241 19.51 10.06 7.99
CA PRO A 241 18.27 9.66 7.35
C PRO A 241 17.52 8.55 8.10
N ILE A 242 18.22 7.67 8.80
CA ILE A 242 17.61 6.62 9.61
C ILE A 242 16.93 7.22 10.84
N GLU A 243 17.60 8.18 11.51
CA GLU A 243 17.00 8.89 12.64
C GLU A 243 15.84 9.80 12.21
N VAL A 244 15.94 10.44 11.03
CA VAL A 244 14.82 11.19 10.42
C VAL A 244 13.62 10.26 10.24
N LEU A 245 13.81 9.11 9.62
CA LEU A 245 12.76 8.13 9.37
C LEU A 245 12.14 7.61 10.68
N ARG A 246 12.97 7.34 11.70
CA ARG A 246 12.55 6.88 13.03
C ARG A 246 11.62 7.89 13.69
N VAL A 247 12.03 9.17 13.68
CA VAL A 247 11.23 10.27 14.26
C VAL A 247 9.94 10.45 13.47
N LEU A 248 9.98 10.50 12.14
CA LEU A 248 8.79 10.63 11.30
C LEU A 248 7.76 9.52 11.61
N ARG A 249 8.21 8.26 11.73
CA ARG A 249 7.28 7.15 11.99
C ARG A 249 6.64 7.28 13.38
N LYS A 250 7.43 7.64 14.40
CA LYS A 250 6.93 7.90 15.75
C LYS A 250 5.89 9.04 15.77
N GLU A 251 6.19 10.15 15.12
CA GLU A 251 5.26 11.28 15.02
C GLU A 251 3.99 10.90 14.27
N ARG A 252 4.11 10.13 13.18
CA ARG A 252 2.95 9.63 12.42
C ARG A 252 2.08 8.67 13.25
N ASP A 253 2.67 7.85 14.14
CA ASP A 253 1.93 6.92 15.00
C ASP A 253 1.08 7.67 16.03
N THR A 254 1.58 8.80 16.52
CA THR A 254 0.88 9.65 17.49
C THR A 254 0.01 10.72 16.85
N PHE A 255 0.12 10.91 15.53
CA PHE A 255 -0.64 11.89 14.78
C PHE A 255 -2.14 11.56 14.84
N LYS A 256 -2.83 12.26 15.72
CA LYS A 256 -4.28 12.27 15.83
C LYS A 256 -4.79 13.53 15.12
N LYS A 257 -5.95 13.44 14.43
CA LYS A 257 -6.67 14.65 14.06
C LYS A 257 -6.69 15.56 15.29
N PRO A 258 -6.36 16.85 15.20
CA PRO A 258 -6.70 17.79 16.25
C PRO A 258 -8.17 17.52 16.55
N LYS A 259 -8.50 17.13 17.78
CA LYS A 259 -9.89 17.18 18.22
C LYS A 259 -10.29 18.61 17.88
N GLN A 260 -11.21 18.80 16.93
CA GLN A 260 -11.87 20.10 16.81
C GLN A 260 -12.43 20.35 18.21
N ARG A 261 -11.70 21.15 18.98
CA ARG A 261 -12.26 21.73 20.20
C ARG A 261 -13.34 22.65 19.66
N LEU A 262 -14.56 22.15 19.71
CA LEU A 262 -15.71 23.02 19.54
C LEU A 262 -15.47 24.21 20.45
N PRO A 263 -15.65 25.43 19.95
CA PRO A 263 -15.51 26.61 20.80
C PRO A 263 -16.46 26.43 22.02
N PRO A 264 -16.14 26.97 23.18
CA PRO A 264 -16.87 26.72 24.43
C PRO A 264 -18.39 26.90 24.32
N HIS A 265 -18.86 27.84 23.50
CA HIS A 265 -20.27 28.05 23.21
C HIS A 265 -20.92 26.93 22.39
N ALA A 266 -20.18 26.26 21.51
CA ALA A 266 -20.69 25.11 20.75
C ALA A 266 -20.72 23.84 21.61
N MET A 267 -19.79 23.68 22.55
CA MET A 267 -19.84 22.63 23.57
C MET A 267 -21.06 22.76 24.48
N LEU A 268 -21.34 23.97 24.97
CA LEU A 268 -22.54 24.27 25.77
C LEU A 268 -23.82 24.02 24.97
N ALA A 269 -23.85 24.36 23.67
CA ALA A 269 -25.02 24.15 22.82
C ALA A 269 -25.28 22.62 22.58
N LEU A 270 -24.23 21.79 22.51
CA LEU A 270 -24.33 20.33 22.47
C LEU A 270 -24.83 19.75 23.80
N GLU A 271 -24.28 20.22 24.94
CA GLU A 271 -24.70 19.78 26.27
C GLU A 271 -26.17 20.14 26.56
N TRP A 272 -26.65 21.23 26.01
CA TRP A 272 -28.06 21.69 26.16
C TRP A 272 -28.98 21.17 25.06
N GLY A 273 -28.49 20.27 24.18
CA GLY A 273 -29.31 19.69 23.11
C GLY A 273 -29.77 20.63 22.01
N LEU A 274 -29.15 21.82 21.94
CA LEU A 274 -29.43 22.83 20.93
C LEU A 274 -28.74 22.58 19.59
N LEU A 275 -27.73 21.71 19.57
CA LEU A 275 -27.09 21.20 18.37
C LEU A 275 -27.11 19.66 18.42
N ARG A 276 -27.51 18.99 17.32
CA ARG A 276 -27.36 17.54 17.16
C ARG A 276 -25.97 17.27 16.58
N PRO A 277 -25.29 16.15 16.99
CA PRO A 277 -23.99 15.78 16.48
C PRO A 277 -24.02 15.46 14.99
#